data_1c82a56de5c3eb97efaeb8a771322540
#
_entry.id   1c82a56de5c3eb97efaeb8a771322540
#
_cell.length_a   1.000
_cell.length_b   1.000
_cell.length_c   1.000
_cell.angle_alpha   90.00
_cell.angle_beta   90.00
_cell.angle_gamma   90.00
#
_symmetry.space_group_name_H-M   'P 1'
#
loop_
_entity.id
_entity.type
_entity.pdbx_description
1 polymer ?
#
loop_
_entity_poly.entity_id
_entity_poly.type
_entity_poly.pdbx_seq_one_letter_code
_entity_poly.pdbx_strand_id
1 'polypeptide(L)'
;DAAPVVPPLRRRGLGWVLPSARRLIAWLFAARMVLAVAILLGASLAWTRSPDVSFIVTISVLLAFTVTAYGWWAVWIKNREPGPVFLAIQAVVDLGLVTTLVHFTGGADSPLSALYVVVLAAYAVLLPLWAGILVSLLASALYFVAGTLGGGGLGLPFWGQVVIFNTVFGIVAALGARLRQAGAEQDTLEMELRRVRLE
;
A
#
# COMPACT_ATOMS: atom_id res chain seq x y z
N ASP A 1 21.28 -55.06 7.17
CA ASP A 1 20.70 -53.93 7.91
C ASP A 1 20.44 -52.80 6.94
N ALA A 2 19.18 -52.69 6.48
CA ALA A 2 18.74 -51.58 5.60
C ALA A 2 18.44 -50.39 6.48
N ALA A 3 19.15 -49.27 6.28
CA ALA A 3 18.88 -48.01 6.97
C ALA A 3 17.44 -47.57 6.72
N PRO A 4 16.70 -47.08 7.74
CA PRO A 4 15.32 -46.66 7.58
C PRO A 4 15.23 -45.48 6.60
N VAL A 5 14.49 -45.67 5.52
CA VAL A 5 14.15 -44.59 4.55
C VAL A 5 13.21 -43.62 5.25
N VAL A 6 13.76 -42.52 5.75
CA VAL A 6 12.98 -41.44 6.32
C VAL A 6 12.24 -40.75 5.17
N PRO A 7 10.90 -40.76 5.17
CA PRO A 7 10.13 -40.11 4.09
C PRO A 7 10.45 -38.61 4.11
N PRO A 8 10.54 -37.98 2.92
CA PRO A 8 10.82 -36.55 2.84
C PRO A 8 9.70 -35.77 3.58
N LEU A 9 10.09 -35.06 4.63
CA LEU A 9 9.16 -34.18 5.36
C LEU A 9 8.51 -33.25 4.34
N ARG A 10 7.22 -33.50 4.10
CA ARG A 10 6.40 -32.70 3.21
C ARG A 10 6.52 -31.25 3.63
N ARG A 11 7.04 -30.39 2.74
CA ARG A 11 7.15 -28.95 2.92
C ARG A 11 5.76 -28.35 3.22
N ARG A 12 5.32 -28.44 4.45
CA ARG A 12 4.30 -27.55 5.02
C ARG A 12 5.03 -26.43 5.77
N GLY A 13 6.04 -25.85 5.08
CA GLY A 13 6.68 -24.65 5.57
C GLY A 13 5.73 -23.48 5.56
N LEU A 14 5.94 -22.59 6.47
CA LEU A 14 5.24 -21.31 6.77
C LEU A 14 4.95 -20.38 5.55
N GLY A 15 5.03 -20.88 4.33
CA GLY A 15 4.56 -20.19 3.11
C GLY A 15 3.10 -19.70 3.17
N TRP A 16 2.40 -20.05 4.24
CA TRP A 16 1.04 -19.57 4.54
C TRP A 16 1.03 -18.24 5.29
N VAL A 17 2.11 -17.87 5.98
CA VAL A 17 2.10 -16.70 6.90
C VAL A 17 2.55 -15.42 6.21
N LEU A 18 3.42 -15.51 5.20
CA LEU A 18 3.80 -14.34 4.40
C LEU A 18 3.39 -14.58 2.94
N PRO A 19 2.36 -13.88 2.46
CA PRO A 19 2.05 -13.91 1.04
C PRO A 19 3.28 -13.43 0.26
N SER A 20 3.63 -14.11 -0.83
CA SER A 20 4.73 -13.69 -1.70
C SER A 20 4.53 -12.21 -2.07
N ALA A 21 5.62 -11.44 -2.21
CA ALA A 21 5.55 -10.01 -2.56
C ALA A 21 4.61 -9.76 -3.77
N ARG A 22 4.58 -10.67 -4.73
CA ARG A 22 3.65 -10.65 -5.87
C ARG A 22 2.18 -10.74 -5.45
N ARG A 23 1.84 -11.55 -4.45
CA ARG A 23 0.45 -11.64 -3.95
C ARG A 23 0.04 -10.36 -3.25
N LEU A 24 0.92 -9.78 -2.43
CA LEU A 24 0.65 -8.49 -1.77
C LEU A 24 0.42 -7.38 -2.79
N ILE A 25 1.24 -7.31 -3.84
CA ILE A 25 1.07 -6.35 -4.93
C ILE A 25 -0.21 -6.61 -5.72
N ALA A 26 -0.56 -7.87 -5.99
CA ALA A 26 -1.82 -8.22 -6.64
C ALA A 26 -3.03 -7.77 -5.80
N TRP A 27 -2.98 -7.99 -4.48
CA TRP A 27 -4.03 -7.51 -3.57
C TRP A 27 -4.10 -5.99 -3.52
N LEU A 28 -2.96 -5.30 -3.51
CA LEU A 28 -2.91 -3.84 -3.57
C LEU A 28 -3.56 -3.32 -4.86
N PHE A 29 -3.21 -3.91 -6.02
CA PHE A 29 -3.82 -3.53 -7.29
C PHE A 29 -5.32 -3.84 -7.33
N ALA A 30 -5.75 -5.00 -6.82
CA ALA A 30 -7.16 -5.36 -6.74
C ALA A 30 -7.94 -4.39 -5.85
N ALA A 31 -7.43 -4.08 -4.66
CA ALA A 31 -8.05 -3.12 -3.74
C ALA A 31 -8.15 -1.72 -4.37
N ARG A 32 -7.11 -1.27 -5.08
CA ARG A 32 -7.09 0.01 -5.80
C ARG A 32 -8.13 0.03 -6.92
N MET A 33 -8.30 -1.07 -7.67
CA MET A 33 -9.30 -1.17 -8.73
C MET A 33 -10.72 -1.13 -8.17
N VAL A 34 -10.98 -1.86 -7.07
CA VAL A 34 -12.28 -1.83 -6.38
C VAL A 34 -12.59 -0.42 -5.89
N LEU A 35 -11.61 0.23 -5.25
CA LEU A 35 -11.76 1.62 -4.78
C LEU A 35 -12.02 2.58 -5.93
N ALA A 36 -11.27 2.48 -7.03
CA ALA A 36 -11.43 3.30 -8.22
C ALA A 36 -12.83 3.16 -8.83
N VAL A 37 -13.35 1.93 -8.94
CA VAL A 37 -14.72 1.67 -9.41
C VAL A 37 -15.76 2.26 -8.45
N ALA A 38 -15.59 2.09 -7.14
CA ALA A 38 -16.51 2.63 -6.14
C ALA A 38 -16.57 4.18 -6.21
N ILE A 39 -15.41 4.83 -6.37
CA ILE A 39 -15.32 6.29 -6.53
C ILE A 39 -15.99 6.73 -7.83
N LEU A 40 -15.76 6.02 -8.94
CA LEU A 40 -16.38 6.33 -10.24
C LEU A 40 -17.90 6.24 -10.17
N LEU A 41 -18.43 5.20 -9.52
CA LEU A 41 -19.86 5.04 -9.29
C LEU A 41 -20.42 6.20 -8.45
N GLY A 42 -19.75 6.56 -7.36
CA GLY A 42 -20.14 7.72 -6.54
C GLY A 42 -20.11 9.03 -7.32
N ALA A 43 -19.07 9.27 -8.12
CA ALA A 43 -18.95 10.43 -8.97
C ALA A 43 -20.05 10.48 -10.04
N SER A 44 -20.40 9.36 -10.65
CA SER A 44 -21.47 9.29 -11.65
C SER A 44 -22.84 9.62 -11.06
N LEU A 45 -23.11 9.21 -9.82
CA LEU A 45 -24.33 9.55 -9.10
C LEU A 45 -24.38 11.03 -8.70
N ALA A 46 -23.22 11.64 -8.45
CA ALA A 46 -23.10 13.05 -8.09
C ALA A 46 -23.06 13.99 -9.30
N TRP A 47 -22.94 13.48 -10.52
CA TRP A 47 -22.73 14.25 -11.76
C TRP A 47 -23.75 15.37 -11.97
N THR A 48 -25.02 15.10 -11.68
CA THR A 48 -26.11 16.08 -11.84
C THR A 48 -26.07 17.24 -10.85
N ARG A 49 -25.37 17.05 -9.71
CA ARG A 49 -25.29 18.05 -8.63
C ARG A 49 -24.04 18.92 -8.70
N SER A 50 -22.93 18.35 -9.15
CA SER A 50 -21.62 19.02 -9.20
C SER A 50 -20.77 18.47 -10.36
N PRO A 51 -21.03 18.90 -11.61
CA PRO A 51 -20.40 18.34 -12.80
C PRO A 51 -18.87 18.54 -12.80
N ASP A 52 -18.37 19.68 -12.31
CA ASP A 52 -16.92 19.97 -12.29
C ASP A 52 -16.16 19.02 -11.37
N VAL A 53 -16.70 18.76 -10.17
CA VAL A 53 -16.10 17.80 -9.23
C VAL A 53 -16.14 16.39 -9.80
N SER A 54 -17.25 15.99 -10.41
CA SER A 54 -17.41 14.68 -11.03
C SER A 54 -16.44 14.47 -12.20
N PHE A 55 -16.17 15.50 -12.99
CA PHE A 55 -15.20 15.47 -14.08
C PHE A 55 -13.78 15.23 -13.56
N ILE A 56 -13.35 15.97 -12.55
CA ILE A 56 -12.02 15.83 -11.94
C ILE A 56 -11.86 14.44 -11.31
N VAL A 57 -12.87 13.97 -10.57
CA VAL A 57 -12.86 12.63 -9.99
C VAL A 57 -12.76 11.56 -11.07
N THR A 58 -13.49 11.71 -12.17
CA THR A 58 -13.44 10.76 -13.30
C THR A 58 -12.04 10.70 -13.92
N ILE A 59 -11.40 11.85 -14.16
CA ILE A 59 -10.02 11.91 -14.68
C ILE A 59 -9.05 11.25 -13.70
N SER A 60 -9.18 11.53 -12.40
CA SER A 60 -8.33 10.93 -11.37
C SER A 60 -8.46 9.41 -11.34
N VAL A 61 -9.67 8.88 -11.48
CA VAL A 61 -9.92 7.44 -11.55
C VAL A 61 -9.33 6.83 -12.84
N LEU A 62 -9.49 7.49 -13.99
CA LEU A 62 -8.87 7.02 -15.24
C LEU A 62 -7.34 6.98 -15.14
N LEU A 63 -6.73 7.99 -14.49
CA LEU A 63 -5.29 7.99 -14.22
C LEU A 63 -4.90 6.83 -13.30
N ALA A 64 -5.66 6.58 -12.23
CA ALA A 64 -5.44 5.45 -11.33
C ALA A 64 -5.51 4.11 -12.08
N PHE A 65 -6.47 3.95 -12.97
CA PHE A 65 -6.62 2.78 -13.84
C PHE A 65 -5.41 2.59 -14.74
N THR A 66 -4.97 3.65 -15.41
CA THR A 66 -3.83 3.62 -16.33
C THR A 66 -2.54 3.23 -15.61
N VAL A 67 -2.27 3.85 -14.45
CA VAL A 67 -1.09 3.54 -13.64
C VAL A 67 -1.14 2.11 -13.10
N THR A 68 -2.31 1.63 -12.69
CA THR A 68 -2.50 0.25 -12.22
C THR A 68 -2.31 -0.77 -13.34
N ALA A 69 -2.87 -0.50 -14.53
CA ALA A 69 -2.70 -1.36 -15.71
C ALA A 69 -1.23 -1.43 -16.14
N TYR A 70 -0.52 -0.29 -16.14
CA TYR A 70 0.92 -0.25 -16.42
C TYR A 70 1.72 -1.04 -15.38
N GLY A 71 1.40 -0.87 -14.10
CA GLY A 71 2.03 -1.62 -13.00
C GLY A 71 1.81 -3.12 -13.13
N TRP A 72 0.58 -3.53 -13.43
CA TRP A 72 0.25 -4.91 -13.72
C TRP A 72 1.06 -5.47 -14.88
N TRP A 73 1.07 -4.77 -16.00
CA TRP A 73 1.83 -5.15 -17.18
C TRP A 73 3.33 -5.30 -16.90
N ALA A 74 3.94 -4.35 -16.16
CA ALA A 74 5.35 -4.38 -15.82
C ALA A 74 5.71 -5.58 -14.93
N VAL A 75 4.87 -5.91 -13.94
CA VAL A 75 5.13 -6.99 -12.97
C VAL A 75 4.84 -8.36 -13.56
N TRP A 76 3.71 -8.51 -14.30
CA TRP A 76 3.24 -9.83 -14.73
C TRP A 76 3.71 -10.20 -16.14
N ILE A 77 3.70 -9.27 -17.09
CA ILE A 77 4.07 -9.55 -18.49
C ILE A 77 5.58 -9.47 -18.68
N LYS A 78 6.24 -8.44 -18.15
CA LYS A 78 7.70 -8.32 -18.21
C LYS A 78 8.44 -9.15 -17.15
N ASN A 79 7.72 -9.82 -16.26
CA ASN A 79 8.26 -10.67 -15.20
C ASN A 79 9.34 -9.98 -14.36
N ARG A 80 9.23 -8.65 -14.20
CA ARG A 80 10.15 -7.85 -13.40
C ARG A 80 9.73 -7.90 -11.95
N GLU A 81 10.68 -8.13 -11.06
CA GLU A 81 10.44 -7.92 -9.63
C GLU A 81 10.31 -6.42 -9.36
N PRO A 82 9.25 -5.99 -8.66
CA PRO A 82 9.04 -4.59 -8.34
C PRO A 82 10.11 -4.13 -7.35
N GLY A 83 11.04 -3.33 -7.83
CA GLY A 83 12.05 -2.71 -6.99
C GLY A 83 11.48 -1.62 -6.08
N PRO A 84 12.22 -1.18 -5.05
CA PRO A 84 11.75 -0.17 -4.10
C PRO A 84 11.42 1.16 -4.76
N VAL A 85 12.12 1.54 -5.82
CA VAL A 85 11.85 2.76 -6.59
C VAL A 85 10.50 2.69 -7.29
N PHE A 86 10.16 1.55 -7.90
CA PHE A 86 8.86 1.34 -8.53
C PHE A 86 7.71 1.48 -7.51
N LEU A 87 7.87 0.85 -6.33
CA LEU A 87 6.89 0.95 -5.25
C LEU A 87 6.76 2.37 -4.70
N ALA A 88 7.87 3.10 -4.58
CA ALA A 88 7.86 4.49 -4.14
C ALA A 88 7.11 5.40 -5.15
N ILE A 89 7.33 5.23 -6.45
CA ILE A 89 6.60 5.95 -7.49
C ILE A 89 5.09 5.65 -7.41
N GLN A 90 4.73 4.39 -7.23
CA GLN A 90 3.33 4.00 -7.05
C GLN A 90 2.72 4.66 -5.80
N ALA A 91 3.45 4.70 -4.68
CA ALA A 91 3.00 5.36 -3.46
C ALA A 91 2.75 6.87 -3.68
N VAL A 92 3.65 7.55 -4.39
CA VAL A 92 3.48 8.98 -4.72
C VAL A 92 2.24 9.21 -5.58
N VAL A 93 2.01 8.38 -6.58
CA VAL A 93 0.81 8.47 -7.42
C VAL A 93 -0.46 8.22 -6.60
N ASP A 94 -0.47 7.21 -5.74
CA ASP A 94 -1.62 6.91 -4.89
C ASP A 94 -1.91 8.05 -3.90
N LEU A 95 -0.88 8.61 -3.29
CA LEU A 95 -1.03 9.79 -2.42
C LEU A 95 -1.56 10.99 -3.19
N GLY A 96 -1.07 11.24 -4.42
CA GLY A 96 -1.58 12.30 -5.29
C GLY A 96 -3.07 12.14 -5.60
N LEU A 97 -3.51 10.92 -5.92
CA LEU A 97 -4.92 10.61 -6.15
C LEU A 97 -5.78 10.82 -4.92
N VAL A 98 -5.34 10.32 -3.75
CA VAL A 98 -6.05 10.52 -2.48
C VAL A 98 -6.11 12.01 -2.14
N THR A 99 -5.01 12.75 -2.33
CA THR A 99 -4.96 14.20 -2.09
C THR A 99 -5.96 14.94 -2.95
N THR A 100 -6.02 14.61 -4.24
CA THR A 100 -7.00 15.18 -5.17
C THR A 100 -8.42 14.92 -4.70
N LEU A 101 -8.74 13.68 -4.35
CA LEU A 101 -10.07 13.31 -3.85
C LEU A 101 -10.42 14.07 -2.56
N VAL A 102 -9.51 14.10 -1.59
CA VAL A 102 -9.69 14.78 -0.31
C VAL A 102 -9.89 16.29 -0.53
N HIS A 103 -9.08 16.92 -1.38
CA HIS A 103 -9.21 18.35 -1.70
C HIS A 103 -10.60 18.68 -2.24
N PHE A 104 -11.12 17.91 -3.21
CA PHE A 104 -12.42 18.18 -3.83
C PHE A 104 -13.63 17.71 -3.02
N THR A 105 -13.44 16.93 -1.96
CA THR A 105 -14.52 16.43 -1.11
C THR A 105 -14.61 17.09 0.27
N GLY A 106 -13.91 18.22 0.45
CA GLY A 106 -14.01 19.04 1.66
C GLY A 106 -12.69 19.29 2.37
N GLY A 107 -11.53 18.99 1.74
CA GLY A 107 -10.22 19.27 2.32
C GLY A 107 -10.00 18.54 3.64
N ALA A 108 -9.72 19.28 4.71
CA ALA A 108 -9.47 18.72 6.05
C ALA A 108 -10.68 17.99 6.63
N ASP A 109 -11.90 18.38 6.26
CA ASP A 109 -13.15 17.78 6.75
C ASP A 109 -13.66 16.64 5.84
N SER A 110 -12.88 16.25 4.85
CA SER A 110 -13.27 15.19 3.92
C SER A 110 -13.40 13.83 4.61
N PRO A 111 -14.51 13.11 4.42
CA PRO A 111 -14.66 11.75 4.91
C PRO A 111 -13.68 10.77 4.26
N LEU A 112 -13.07 11.15 3.11
CA LEU A 112 -12.11 10.34 2.38
C LEU A 112 -10.68 10.48 2.92
N SER A 113 -10.43 11.31 3.93
CA SER A 113 -9.12 11.45 4.58
C SER A 113 -8.60 10.12 5.14
N ALA A 114 -9.48 9.20 5.53
CA ALA A 114 -9.12 7.86 5.97
C ALA A 114 -8.35 7.04 4.89
N LEU A 115 -8.48 7.38 3.60
CA LEU A 115 -7.75 6.72 2.52
C LEU A 115 -6.22 6.90 2.64
N TYR A 116 -5.75 7.99 3.24
CA TYR A 116 -4.32 8.15 3.55
C TYR A 116 -3.81 7.03 4.46
N VAL A 117 -4.60 6.65 5.48
CA VAL A 117 -4.24 5.55 6.39
C VAL A 117 -4.10 4.24 5.61
N VAL A 118 -5.04 3.94 4.71
CA VAL A 118 -5.03 2.71 3.91
C VAL A 118 -3.79 2.66 3.00
N VAL A 119 -3.50 3.77 2.32
CA VAL A 119 -2.31 3.86 1.45
C VAL A 119 -1.03 3.71 2.26
N LEU A 120 -0.90 4.45 3.37
CA LEU A 120 0.28 4.38 4.23
C LEU A 120 0.49 3.00 4.83
N ALA A 121 -0.57 2.33 5.30
CA ALA A 121 -0.48 0.97 5.83
C ALA A 121 -0.01 -0.03 4.76
N ALA A 122 -0.53 0.07 3.53
CA ALA A 122 -0.11 -0.80 2.44
C ALA A 122 1.38 -0.64 2.11
N TYR A 123 1.85 0.61 1.98
CA TYR A 123 3.25 0.87 1.65
C TYR A 123 4.22 0.71 2.82
N ALA A 124 3.75 0.80 4.07
CA ALA A 124 4.56 0.47 5.25
C ALA A 124 5.03 -1.01 5.26
N VAL A 125 4.24 -1.92 4.67
CA VAL A 125 4.63 -3.33 4.51
C VAL A 125 5.55 -3.54 3.32
N LEU A 126 5.35 -2.82 2.23
CA LEU A 126 6.02 -3.06 0.94
C LEU A 126 7.36 -2.35 0.82
N LEU A 127 7.51 -1.17 1.42
CA LEU A 127 8.71 -0.34 1.31
C LEU A 127 9.73 -0.64 2.41
N PRO A 128 11.03 -0.41 2.16
CA PRO A 128 12.01 -0.36 3.23
C PRO A 128 11.70 0.84 4.15
N LEU A 129 12.08 0.72 5.42
CA LEU A 129 11.68 1.67 6.47
C LEU A 129 11.96 3.15 6.10
N TRP A 130 13.15 3.44 5.55
CA TRP A 130 13.52 4.81 5.17
C TRP A 130 12.62 5.39 4.07
N ALA A 131 12.27 4.58 3.06
CA ALA A 131 11.38 5.01 1.98
C ALA A 131 9.94 5.17 2.48
N GLY A 132 9.50 4.29 3.38
CA GLY A 132 8.20 4.39 4.03
C GLY A 132 8.08 5.68 4.89
N ILE A 133 9.13 6.06 5.63
CA ILE A 133 9.16 7.33 6.37
C ILE A 133 8.99 8.52 5.42
N LEU A 134 9.69 8.53 4.29
CA LEU A 134 9.56 9.60 3.30
C LEU A 134 8.13 9.68 2.73
N VAL A 135 7.52 8.54 2.45
CA VAL A 135 6.12 8.46 1.98
C VAL A 135 5.15 8.96 3.05
N SER A 136 5.39 8.66 4.34
CA SER A 136 4.55 9.14 5.45
C SER A 136 4.67 10.66 5.64
N LEU A 137 5.87 11.21 5.54
CA LEU A 137 6.11 12.66 5.59
C LEU A 137 5.45 13.36 4.39
N LEU A 138 5.57 12.78 3.18
CA LEU A 138 4.92 13.30 1.99
C LEU A 138 3.38 13.28 2.14
N ALA A 139 2.81 12.20 2.66
CA ALA A 139 1.38 12.11 2.93
C ALA A 139 0.90 13.21 3.88
N SER A 140 1.65 13.45 4.96
CA SER A 140 1.35 14.51 5.92
C SER A 140 1.42 15.89 5.28
N ALA A 141 2.43 16.15 4.45
CA ALA A 141 2.58 17.41 3.71
C ALA A 141 1.44 17.61 2.69
N LEU A 142 1.10 16.57 1.92
CA LEU A 142 0.00 16.61 0.95
C LEU A 142 -1.35 16.82 1.62
N TYR A 143 -1.59 16.18 2.76
CA TYR A 143 -2.81 16.40 3.54
C TYR A 143 -2.89 17.83 4.09
N PHE A 144 -1.75 18.38 4.54
CA PHE A 144 -1.68 19.79 4.95
C PHE A 144 -2.04 20.73 3.78
N VAL A 145 -1.49 20.49 2.60
CA VAL A 145 -1.82 21.27 1.39
C VAL A 145 -3.29 21.13 1.03
N ALA A 146 -3.85 19.91 1.04
CA ALA A 146 -5.26 19.69 0.76
C ALA A 146 -6.18 20.39 1.77
N GLY A 147 -5.79 20.39 3.05
CA GLY A 147 -6.54 21.09 4.11
C GLY A 147 -6.53 22.62 3.96
N THR A 148 -5.36 23.19 3.65
CA THR A 148 -5.23 24.64 3.48
C THR A 148 -5.90 25.18 2.22
N LEU A 149 -5.77 24.47 1.09
CA LEU A 149 -6.36 24.88 -0.19
C LEU A 149 -7.86 24.50 -0.31
N GLY A 150 -8.29 23.45 0.38
CA GLY A 150 -9.69 22.97 0.34
C GLY A 150 -10.64 23.73 1.27
N GLY A 151 -10.19 24.81 1.95
CA GLY A 151 -11.01 25.64 2.81
C GLY A 151 -11.35 25.02 4.18
N GLY A 152 -10.78 23.86 4.51
CA GLY A 152 -10.91 23.20 5.82
C GLY A 152 -10.06 23.94 6.89
N GLY A 153 -10.57 23.96 8.13
CA GLY A 153 -9.81 24.53 9.25
C GLY A 153 -8.67 23.61 9.70
N LEU A 154 -7.48 24.19 9.98
CA LEU A 154 -6.35 23.47 10.61
C LEU A 154 -6.60 23.30 12.13
N GLY A 155 -7.78 22.86 12.50
CA GLY A 155 -8.18 22.64 13.88
C GLY A 155 -7.66 21.34 14.48
N LEU A 156 -8.08 21.06 15.72
CA LEU A 156 -7.68 19.85 16.45
C LEU A 156 -7.97 18.54 15.67
N PRO A 157 -9.11 18.40 14.95
CA PRO A 157 -9.38 17.20 14.16
C PRO A 157 -8.34 16.96 13.06
N PHE A 158 -7.88 18.03 12.39
CA PHE A 158 -6.83 17.96 11.37
C PHE A 158 -5.52 17.37 11.94
N TRP A 159 -5.03 17.94 13.05
CA TRP A 159 -3.81 17.44 13.67
C TRP A 159 -3.97 16.03 14.23
N GLY A 160 -5.15 15.71 14.76
CA GLY A 160 -5.49 14.35 15.18
C GLY A 160 -5.35 13.35 14.03
N GLN A 161 -5.82 13.70 12.83
CA GLN A 161 -5.71 12.86 11.64
C GLN A 161 -4.25 12.66 11.20
N VAL A 162 -3.43 13.70 11.23
CA VAL A 162 -1.99 13.60 10.94
C VAL A 162 -1.28 12.66 11.93
N VAL A 163 -1.62 12.75 13.22
CA VAL A 163 -1.08 11.84 14.25
C VAL A 163 -1.50 10.40 13.96
N ILE A 164 -2.78 10.17 13.60
CA ILE A 164 -3.29 8.84 13.25
C ILE A 164 -2.51 8.26 12.07
N PHE A 165 -2.28 9.03 10.99
CA PHE A 165 -1.53 8.56 9.82
C PHE A 165 -0.15 8.05 10.21
N ASN A 166 0.61 8.86 10.95
CA ASN A 166 1.97 8.55 11.32
C ASN A 166 2.04 7.41 12.35
N THR A 167 1.07 7.34 13.26
CA THR A 167 0.97 6.25 14.25
C THR A 167 0.68 4.90 13.57
N VAL A 168 -0.33 4.86 12.70
CA VAL A 168 -0.67 3.63 11.96
C VAL A 168 0.50 3.21 11.08
N PHE A 169 1.12 4.15 10.36
CA PHE A 169 2.33 3.86 9.60
C PHE A 169 3.42 3.26 10.49
N GLY A 170 3.74 3.87 11.62
CA GLY A 170 4.78 3.41 12.55
C GLY A 170 4.52 2.00 13.08
N ILE A 171 3.27 1.71 13.49
CA ILE A 171 2.88 0.38 13.98
C ILE A 171 3.02 -0.67 12.88
N VAL A 172 2.49 -0.39 11.68
CA VAL A 172 2.51 -1.34 10.56
C VAL A 172 3.94 -1.56 10.06
N ALA A 173 4.75 -0.50 9.98
CA ALA A 173 6.16 -0.59 9.58
C ALA A 173 6.98 -1.41 10.59
N ALA A 174 6.78 -1.20 11.90
CA ALA A 174 7.44 -1.96 12.95
C ALA A 174 7.06 -3.45 12.91
N LEU A 175 5.76 -3.74 12.73
CA LEU A 175 5.28 -5.11 12.58
C LEU A 175 5.85 -5.77 11.33
N GLY A 176 5.85 -5.08 10.20
CA GLY A 176 6.44 -5.55 8.94
C GLY A 176 7.94 -5.82 9.05
N ALA A 177 8.68 -4.97 9.79
CA ALA A 177 10.10 -5.19 10.06
C ALA A 177 10.34 -6.45 10.89
N ARG A 178 9.57 -6.66 11.96
CA ARG A 178 9.65 -7.86 12.80
C ARG A 178 9.33 -9.14 12.03
N LEU A 179 8.31 -9.11 11.19
CA LEU A 179 7.94 -10.26 10.34
C LEU A 179 9.05 -10.61 9.34
N ARG A 180 9.70 -9.61 8.75
CA ARG A 180 10.85 -9.83 7.84
C ARG A 180 12.06 -10.42 8.58
N GLN A 181 12.34 -9.96 9.80
CA GLN A 181 13.42 -10.53 10.64
C GLN A 181 13.14 -11.99 10.99
N ALA A 182 11.94 -12.30 11.48
CA ALA A 182 11.56 -13.67 11.80
C ALA A 182 11.64 -14.61 10.58
N GLY A 183 11.28 -14.14 9.39
CA GLY A 183 11.42 -14.89 8.15
C GLY A 183 12.89 -15.17 7.79
N ALA A 184 13.77 -14.18 7.92
CA ALA A 184 15.19 -14.34 7.64
C ALA A 184 15.90 -15.30 8.62
N GLU A 185 15.51 -15.29 9.91
CA GLU A 185 16.01 -16.24 10.91
C GLU A 185 15.60 -17.68 10.58
N GLN A 186 14.38 -17.90 10.11
CA GLN A 186 13.92 -19.23 9.69
C GLN A 186 14.69 -19.76 8.48
N ASP A 187 14.94 -18.90 7.48
CA ASP A 187 15.71 -19.29 6.29
C ASP A 187 17.16 -19.69 6.65
N THR A 188 17.78 -18.99 7.61
CA THR A 188 19.12 -19.35 8.11
C THR A 188 19.12 -20.69 8.85
N LEU A 189 18.17 -20.93 9.73
CA LEU A 189 18.02 -22.20 10.43
C LEU A 189 17.76 -23.38 9.48
N GLU A 190 16.93 -23.18 8.45
CA GLU A 190 16.73 -24.22 7.43
C GLU A 190 18.01 -24.53 6.64
N MET A 191 18.83 -23.52 6.34
CA MET A 191 20.11 -23.73 5.67
C MET A 191 21.11 -24.49 6.54
N GLU A 192 21.19 -24.16 7.83
CA GLU A 192 22.05 -24.89 8.79
C GLU A 192 21.59 -26.34 8.96
N LEU A 193 20.31 -26.61 9.12
CA LEU A 193 19.78 -27.96 9.21
C LEU A 193 20.04 -28.80 7.96
N ARG A 194 20.03 -28.17 6.77
CA ARG A 194 20.40 -28.85 5.52
C ARG A 194 21.88 -29.19 5.49
N ARG A 195 22.76 -28.31 5.98
CA ARG A 195 24.20 -28.53 6.01
C ARG A 195 24.57 -29.72 6.91
N VAL A 196 24.02 -29.73 8.13
CA VAL A 196 24.25 -30.87 9.09
C VAL A 196 23.70 -32.19 8.57
N ARG A 197 22.69 -32.20 7.73
CA ARG A 197 22.11 -33.44 7.18
C ARG A 197 22.94 -34.02 6.01
N LEU A 198 23.79 -33.24 5.40
CA LEU A 198 24.62 -33.65 4.26
C LEU A 198 26.03 -34.10 4.68
N GLU A 199 26.43 -33.84 5.94
CA GLU A 199 27.60 -34.41 6.62
C GLU A 199 27.25 -35.75 7.28
#